data_62d49541c20c7b7d8089d5cec130196a
#
_entry.id   62d49541c20c7b7d8089d5cec130196a
#
_cell.length_a   1.000
_cell.length_b   1.000
_cell.length_c   1.000
_cell.angle_alpha   90.00
_cell.angle_beta   90.00
_cell.angle_gamma   90.00
#
_symmetry.space_group_name_H-M   'P 1'
#
loop_
_entity.id
_entity.type
_entity.pdbx_description
1 polymer ?
#
loop_
_entity_poly.entity_id
_entity_poly.type
_entity_poly.pdbx_seq_one_letter_code
_entity_poly.pdbx_strand_id
1 'polypeptide(L)'
;LVFDRKHVATKKRQSSVQMEVTYQRKRKYVGTGIKLYSDQWGKDLKVKNHPQSLVFNQKLNDMVSGIYDFVYQLSSQNIPFTFERLERYLNNSESGTTNSFLSFMEKRIYERQVTDSTKQRQKCVLKALKEFGRIKDFTDICDENIRAYDEFAKKRCKCQSSVYNYHKILKVFVREAYAAHLISENPYQNFKLDRGKRVARKFLTKEELTKLETKQIDDMCLNRVRDLFLFCCYTGLAYADLAIFNFKDAIMTDGMYRIRDERIKTGTPYNISLMDKVMNILKKYEFKLPVISNQKYNSYLKILGAFCEIKKKLTSHVARHTFATTIALANGVRIEVISKMLGHTNLTTTQLYAKVTPKKLFDDMDIFIKATSDMTLVL
;
A
#
# COMPACT_ATOMS: atom_id res chain seq x y z
N LEU A 1 -39.16 -15.58 21.01
CA LEU A 1 -39.33 -16.51 19.90
C LEU A 1 -40.79 -16.69 19.55
N VAL A 2 -41.14 -16.73 18.27
CA VAL A 2 -42.50 -16.92 17.76
C VAL A 2 -42.49 -18.03 16.74
N PHE A 3 -43.30 -19.04 16.95
CA PHE A 3 -43.49 -20.13 16.00
C PHE A 3 -44.83 -19.96 15.29
N ASP A 4 -44.85 -20.26 14.01
CA ASP A 4 -46.04 -20.30 13.17
C ASP A 4 -46.96 -19.05 13.28
N ARG A 5 -46.38 -17.86 13.10
CA ARG A 5 -47.09 -16.60 13.12
C ARG A 5 -48.34 -16.53 12.21
N LYS A 6 -48.33 -17.29 11.14
CA LYS A 6 -49.38 -17.34 10.11
C LYS A 6 -50.42 -18.45 10.37
N HIS A 7 -50.26 -19.23 11.44
CA HIS A 7 -51.13 -20.36 11.80
C HIS A 7 -51.30 -21.40 10.70
N VAL A 8 -50.21 -21.73 10.00
CA VAL A 8 -50.23 -22.67 8.87
C VAL A 8 -49.58 -24.01 9.19
N ALA A 9 -48.95 -24.16 10.37
CA ALA A 9 -48.29 -25.39 10.77
C ALA A 9 -49.29 -26.53 11.08
N THR A 10 -49.05 -27.68 10.56
CA THR A 10 -49.79 -28.92 10.89
C THR A 10 -48.77 -30.05 11.09
N LYS A 11 -49.24 -31.27 11.41
CA LYS A 11 -48.37 -32.49 11.43
C LYS A 11 -47.78 -32.85 10.07
N LYS A 12 -48.30 -32.26 8.97
CA LYS A 12 -47.83 -32.51 7.59
C LYS A 12 -47.23 -31.26 6.93
N ARG A 13 -47.38 -30.08 7.50
CA ARG A 13 -46.89 -28.82 6.95
C ARG A 13 -46.05 -28.10 7.98
N GLN A 14 -44.83 -27.79 7.61
CA GLN A 14 -43.93 -27.03 8.46
C GLN A 14 -44.19 -25.51 8.40
N SER A 15 -43.92 -24.81 9.52
CA SER A 15 -43.81 -23.37 9.56
C SER A 15 -42.49 -22.91 10.19
N SER A 16 -42.16 -21.67 10.00
CA SER A 16 -40.88 -21.10 10.46
C SER A 16 -40.95 -20.63 11.90
N VAL A 17 -39.84 -20.81 12.62
CA VAL A 17 -39.55 -20.14 13.87
C VAL A 17 -38.93 -18.78 13.57
N GLN A 18 -39.42 -17.73 14.19
CA GLN A 18 -38.96 -16.34 14.05
C GLN A 18 -38.63 -15.74 15.42
N MET A 19 -37.71 -14.80 15.45
CA MET A 19 -37.51 -13.92 16.62
C MET A 19 -38.31 -12.63 16.42
N GLU A 20 -39.09 -12.25 17.38
CA GLU A 20 -39.76 -10.95 17.45
C GLU A 20 -38.90 -9.99 18.27
N VAL A 21 -38.51 -8.88 17.67
CA VAL A 21 -37.81 -7.79 18.33
C VAL A 21 -38.73 -6.59 18.38
N THR A 22 -39.03 -6.10 19.58
CA THR A 22 -39.90 -4.94 19.82
C THR A 22 -39.08 -3.77 20.35
N TYR A 23 -39.20 -2.62 19.70
CA TYR A 23 -38.58 -1.37 20.13
C TYR A 23 -39.44 -0.18 19.76
N GLN A 24 -39.69 0.73 20.71
CA GLN A 24 -40.52 1.93 20.53
C GLN A 24 -41.90 1.64 19.87
N ARG A 25 -42.60 0.63 20.36
CA ARG A 25 -43.92 0.15 19.85
C ARG A 25 -43.90 -0.40 18.41
N LYS A 26 -42.73 -0.49 17.77
CA LYS A 26 -42.58 -1.16 16.46
C LYS A 26 -42.08 -2.58 16.65
N ARG A 27 -42.52 -3.50 15.80
CA ARG A 27 -42.12 -4.92 15.83
C ARG A 27 -41.43 -5.31 14.55
N LYS A 28 -40.38 -6.09 14.67
CA LYS A 28 -39.67 -6.68 13.55
C LYS A 28 -39.47 -8.18 13.78
N TYR A 29 -39.68 -8.97 12.74
CA TYR A 29 -39.54 -10.41 12.80
C TYR A 29 -38.28 -10.84 12.04
N VAL A 30 -37.40 -11.58 12.71
CA VAL A 30 -36.15 -12.08 12.18
C VAL A 30 -36.28 -13.59 11.97
N GLY A 31 -35.98 -14.08 10.76
CA GLY A 31 -36.02 -15.50 10.43
C GLY A 31 -34.86 -16.24 11.10
N THR A 32 -35.15 -17.42 11.69
CA THR A 32 -34.11 -18.28 12.30
C THR A 32 -33.57 -19.35 11.34
N GLY A 33 -34.21 -19.51 10.17
CA GLY A 33 -33.93 -20.60 9.22
C GLY A 33 -34.47 -21.98 9.69
N ILE A 34 -35.10 -22.06 10.87
CA ILE A 34 -35.65 -23.30 11.42
C ILE A 34 -37.11 -23.41 11.05
N LYS A 35 -37.49 -24.56 10.47
CA LYS A 35 -38.87 -24.91 10.12
C LYS A 35 -39.27 -26.17 10.88
N LEU A 36 -40.47 -26.14 11.48
CA LEU A 36 -40.98 -27.20 12.37
C LEU A 36 -42.43 -27.57 12.02
N TYR A 37 -42.82 -28.78 12.35
CA TYR A 37 -44.24 -29.21 12.40
C TYR A 37 -44.87 -28.72 13.69
N SER A 38 -46.23 -28.73 13.76
CA SER A 38 -46.98 -28.25 14.89
C SER A 38 -46.70 -28.95 16.21
N ASP A 39 -46.37 -30.23 16.19
CA ASP A 39 -46.03 -31.06 17.35
C ASP A 39 -44.57 -30.98 17.80
N GLN A 40 -43.75 -30.24 17.06
CA GLN A 40 -42.31 -30.05 17.36
C GLN A 40 -42.01 -28.78 18.14
N TRP A 41 -42.99 -27.96 18.48
CA TRP A 41 -42.83 -26.74 19.25
C TRP A 41 -43.52 -26.81 20.60
N GLY A 42 -42.81 -26.57 21.67
CA GLY A 42 -43.29 -26.56 23.03
C GLY A 42 -43.82 -25.21 23.50
N LYS A 43 -44.69 -25.23 24.52
CA LYS A 43 -45.18 -24.01 25.22
C LYS A 43 -44.07 -23.24 25.93
N ASP A 44 -42.94 -23.91 26.20
CA ASP A 44 -41.73 -23.36 26.78
C ASP A 44 -40.81 -22.69 25.74
N LEU A 45 -41.33 -22.43 24.54
CA LEU A 45 -40.59 -21.82 23.40
C LEU A 45 -39.35 -22.61 22.98
N LYS A 46 -39.39 -23.94 23.14
CA LYS A 46 -38.33 -24.85 22.76
C LYS A 46 -38.78 -25.87 21.71
N VAL A 47 -37.82 -26.30 20.92
CA VAL A 47 -38.00 -27.38 19.95
C VAL A 47 -38.05 -28.71 20.72
N LYS A 48 -39.10 -29.53 20.49
CA LYS A 48 -39.32 -30.87 21.04
C LYS A 48 -39.62 -31.84 19.91
N ASN A 49 -39.55 -33.11 20.20
CA ASN A 49 -39.90 -34.17 19.24
C ASN A 49 -39.25 -34.09 17.87
N HIS A 50 -38.05 -33.46 17.82
CA HIS A 50 -37.24 -33.36 16.60
C HIS A 50 -35.87 -34.03 16.81
N PRO A 51 -35.32 -34.82 15.84
CA PRO A 51 -34.02 -35.46 16.01
C PRO A 51 -32.89 -34.54 16.36
N GLN A 52 -32.94 -33.30 15.86
CA GLN A 52 -31.94 -32.24 16.11
C GLN A 52 -32.41 -31.18 17.13
N SER A 53 -33.32 -31.54 18.04
CA SER A 53 -33.92 -30.59 19.00
C SER A 53 -32.87 -29.84 19.83
N LEU A 54 -31.83 -30.53 20.30
CA LEU A 54 -30.72 -29.94 21.03
C LEU A 54 -29.95 -28.86 20.20
N VAL A 55 -29.62 -29.21 18.97
CA VAL A 55 -28.89 -28.32 18.05
C VAL A 55 -29.74 -27.09 17.70
N PHE A 56 -31.02 -27.28 17.43
CA PHE A 56 -31.92 -26.17 17.12
C PHE A 56 -32.16 -25.27 18.33
N ASN A 57 -32.32 -25.83 19.52
CA ASN A 57 -32.45 -25.03 20.74
C ASN A 57 -31.18 -24.25 21.04
N GLN A 58 -29.99 -24.86 20.87
CA GLN A 58 -28.72 -24.16 21.01
C GLN A 58 -28.63 -22.99 20.01
N LYS A 59 -28.89 -23.25 18.73
CA LYS A 59 -28.89 -22.21 17.69
C LYS A 59 -29.85 -21.06 18.01
N LEU A 60 -31.06 -21.36 18.48
CA LEU A 60 -32.04 -20.33 18.87
C LEU A 60 -31.55 -19.48 20.06
N ASN A 61 -30.95 -20.14 21.07
CA ASN A 61 -30.38 -19.45 22.21
C ASN A 61 -29.19 -18.56 21.80
N ASP A 62 -28.28 -19.05 20.96
CA ASP A 62 -27.14 -18.29 20.48
C ASP A 62 -27.58 -17.06 19.67
N MET A 63 -28.62 -17.19 18.84
CA MET A 63 -29.17 -16.06 18.10
C MET A 63 -29.83 -15.02 19.02
N VAL A 64 -30.55 -15.46 20.04
CA VAL A 64 -31.17 -14.56 21.04
C VAL A 64 -30.09 -13.84 21.86
N SER A 65 -29.10 -14.57 22.37
CA SER A 65 -27.95 -14.00 23.10
C SER A 65 -27.20 -12.99 22.26
N GLY A 66 -26.93 -13.32 20.99
CA GLY A 66 -26.23 -12.41 20.07
C GLY A 66 -26.95 -11.07 19.86
N ILE A 67 -28.31 -11.07 19.85
CA ILE A 67 -29.06 -9.82 19.78
C ILE A 67 -29.00 -9.05 21.11
N TYR A 68 -29.05 -9.73 22.24
CA TYR A 68 -28.88 -9.06 23.55
C TYR A 68 -27.50 -8.45 23.68
N ASP A 69 -26.44 -9.17 23.31
CA ASP A 69 -25.07 -8.67 23.32
C ASP A 69 -24.90 -7.45 22.40
N PHE A 70 -25.50 -7.49 21.20
CA PHE A 70 -25.52 -6.36 20.29
C PHE A 70 -26.20 -5.13 20.89
N VAL A 71 -27.38 -5.30 21.50
CA VAL A 71 -28.12 -4.20 22.17
C VAL A 71 -27.34 -3.66 23.35
N TYR A 72 -26.73 -4.54 24.15
CA TYR A 72 -25.87 -4.16 25.27
C TYR A 72 -24.64 -3.35 24.82
N GLN A 73 -23.98 -3.77 23.75
CA GLN A 73 -22.86 -3.02 23.16
C GLN A 73 -23.28 -1.63 22.67
N LEU A 74 -24.42 -1.50 22.00
CA LEU A 74 -24.94 -0.20 21.58
C LEU A 74 -25.20 0.70 22.80
N SER A 75 -25.82 0.14 23.87
CA SER A 75 -26.13 0.87 25.08
C SER A 75 -24.88 1.32 25.82
N SER A 76 -23.87 0.46 25.97
CA SER A 76 -22.59 0.79 26.60
C SER A 76 -21.80 1.90 25.87
N GLN A 77 -22.06 2.06 24.58
CA GLN A 77 -21.44 3.07 23.72
C GLN A 77 -22.32 4.32 23.53
N ASN A 78 -23.44 4.44 24.25
CA ASN A 78 -24.44 5.51 24.08
C ASN A 78 -24.94 5.66 22.62
N ILE A 79 -24.96 4.55 21.86
CA ILE A 79 -25.47 4.53 20.49
C ILE A 79 -26.94 4.12 20.52
N PRO A 80 -27.88 4.91 19.97
CA PRO A 80 -29.27 4.54 19.94
C PRO A 80 -29.52 3.29 19.08
N PHE A 81 -30.35 2.36 19.61
CA PHE A 81 -30.80 1.21 18.83
C PHE A 81 -31.70 1.66 17.68
N THR A 82 -31.51 1.08 16.50
CA THR A 82 -32.42 1.20 15.34
C THR A 82 -32.56 -0.14 14.63
N PHE A 83 -33.74 -0.36 14.00
CA PHE A 83 -33.92 -1.61 13.21
C PHE A 83 -32.99 -1.71 12.01
N GLU A 84 -32.54 -0.61 11.44
CA GLU A 84 -31.52 -0.61 10.37
C GLU A 84 -30.17 -1.14 10.87
N ARG A 85 -29.77 -0.77 12.09
CA ARG A 85 -28.56 -1.30 12.74
C ARG A 85 -28.68 -2.80 13.02
N LEU A 86 -29.85 -3.21 13.51
CA LEU A 86 -30.14 -4.63 13.72
C LEU A 86 -30.09 -5.42 12.40
N GLU A 87 -30.65 -4.90 11.30
CA GLU A 87 -30.56 -5.56 9.99
C GLU A 87 -29.11 -5.71 9.52
N ARG A 88 -28.32 -4.65 9.66
CA ARG A 88 -26.88 -4.72 9.31
C ARG A 88 -26.14 -5.75 10.15
N TYR A 89 -26.44 -5.82 11.45
CA TYR A 89 -25.88 -6.83 12.34
C TYR A 89 -26.25 -8.25 11.89
N LEU A 90 -27.53 -8.49 11.62
CA LEU A 90 -28.04 -9.80 11.20
C LEU A 90 -27.51 -10.20 9.80
N ASN A 91 -27.52 -9.29 8.84
CA ASN A 91 -26.98 -9.56 7.50
C ASN A 91 -25.48 -9.84 7.54
N ASN A 92 -24.74 -9.22 8.44
CA ASN A 92 -23.32 -9.52 8.65
C ASN A 92 -23.13 -10.88 9.34
N SER A 93 -24.03 -11.31 10.20
CA SER A 93 -23.98 -12.62 10.87
C SER A 93 -24.43 -13.77 9.94
N GLU A 94 -25.43 -13.57 9.05
CA GLU A 94 -25.87 -14.57 8.07
C GLU A 94 -24.87 -14.78 6.92
N SER A 95 -24.08 -13.74 6.57
CA SER A 95 -23.06 -13.85 5.53
C SER A 95 -21.80 -14.58 5.98
N GLY A 96 -21.77 -15.17 7.17
CA GLY A 96 -20.58 -15.84 7.71
C GLY A 96 -19.39 -14.89 7.92
N THR A 97 -19.66 -13.58 7.91
CA THR A 97 -18.67 -12.57 8.27
C THR A 97 -18.52 -12.63 9.79
N THR A 98 -17.56 -13.43 10.21
CA THR A 98 -17.03 -13.46 11.56
C THR A 98 -16.84 -12.03 12.04
N ASN A 99 -17.10 -11.72 13.32
CA ASN A 99 -16.70 -10.47 14.00
C ASN A 99 -15.20 -10.19 13.87
N SER A 100 -14.51 -10.98 13.08
CA SER A 100 -13.08 -10.97 12.89
C SER A 100 -12.64 -9.83 11.98
N PHE A 101 -11.90 -8.90 12.56
CA PHE A 101 -11.21 -7.85 11.82
C PHE A 101 -10.18 -8.42 10.83
N LEU A 102 -9.54 -9.55 11.17
CA LEU A 102 -8.58 -10.20 10.27
C LEU A 102 -9.28 -10.73 9.01
N SER A 103 -10.44 -11.34 9.13
CA SER A 103 -11.24 -11.81 8.00
C SER A 103 -11.77 -10.64 7.15
N PHE A 104 -12.22 -9.57 7.79
CA PHE A 104 -12.58 -8.31 7.12
C PHE A 104 -11.41 -7.76 6.30
N MET A 105 -10.23 -7.64 6.92
CA MET A 105 -9.02 -7.13 6.24
C MET A 105 -8.64 -8.03 5.06
N GLU A 106 -8.69 -9.36 5.22
CA GLU A 106 -8.37 -10.33 4.17
C GLU A 106 -9.32 -10.20 2.96
N LYS A 107 -10.62 -10.13 3.21
CA LYS A 107 -11.65 -9.90 2.19
C LYS A 107 -11.42 -8.57 1.46
N ARG A 108 -11.20 -7.47 2.19
CA ARG A 108 -10.93 -6.16 1.60
C ARG A 108 -9.66 -6.13 0.76
N ILE A 109 -8.58 -6.81 1.17
CA ILE A 109 -7.36 -6.95 0.36
C ILE A 109 -7.65 -7.63 -0.98
N TYR A 110 -8.51 -8.66 -0.96
CA TYR A 110 -8.86 -9.39 -2.17
C TYR A 110 -9.70 -8.54 -3.14
N GLU A 111 -10.72 -7.86 -2.62
CA GLU A 111 -11.67 -7.05 -3.39
C GLU A 111 -11.06 -5.79 -4.01
N ARG A 112 -10.00 -5.25 -3.42
CA ARG A 112 -9.40 -3.99 -3.88
C ARG A 112 -8.78 -4.10 -5.25
N GLN A 113 -9.12 -3.13 -6.11
CA GLN A 113 -8.46 -2.93 -7.40
C GLN A 113 -7.20 -2.07 -7.21
N VAL A 114 -6.12 -2.70 -6.79
CA VAL A 114 -4.80 -2.10 -6.62
C VAL A 114 -3.73 -3.01 -7.21
N THR A 115 -2.54 -2.47 -7.45
CA THR A 115 -1.42 -3.25 -8.02
C THR A 115 -1.05 -4.43 -7.13
N ASP A 116 -0.55 -5.52 -7.73
CA ASP A 116 -0.13 -6.73 -7.01
C ASP A 116 0.92 -6.43 -5.94
N SER A 117 1.84 -5.51 -6.21
CA SER A 117 2.84 -5.06 -5.23
C SER A 117 2.19 -4.39 -4.01
N THR A 118 1.07 -3.68 -4.18
CA THR A 118 0.29 -3.08 -3.09
C THR A 118 -0.45 -4.17 -2.32
N LYS A 119 -1.11 -5.11 -3.01
CA LYS A 119 -1.77 -6.27 -2.38
C LYS A 119 -0.78 -7.09 -1.55
N GLN A 120 0.41 -7.33 -2.09
CA GLN A 120 1.45 -8.09 -1.38
C GLN A 120 1.91 -7.40 -0.09
N ARG A 121 2.06 -6.06 -0.11
CA ARG A 121 2.38 -5.30 1.11
C ARG A 121 1.26 -5.37 2.15
N GLN A 122 0.00 -5.29 1.72
CA GLN A 122 -1.16 -5.45 2.61
C GLN A 122 -1.20 -6.85 3.21
N LYS A 123 -0.94 -7.91 2.42
CA LYS A 123 -0.82 -9.30 2.90
C LYS A 123 0.32 -9.47 3.93
N CYS A 124 1.45 -8.77 3.74
CA CYS A 124 2.53 -8.79 4.73
C CYS A 124 2.10 -8.19 6.07
N VAL A 125 1.31 -7.11 6.06
CA VAL A 125 0.78 -6.51 7.30
C VAL A 125 -0.27 -7.41 7.94
N LEU A 126 -1.16 -8.02 7.16
CA LEU A 126 -2.12 -9.01 7.67
C LEU A 126 -1.40 -10.19 8.34
N LYS A 127 -0.35 -10.72 7.70
CA LYS A 127 0.48 -11.77 8.31
C LYS A 127 1.09 -11.32 9.64
N ALA A 128 1.61 -10.09 9.70
CA ALA A 128 2.16 -9.53 10.94
C ALA A 128 1.11 -9.36 12.03
N LEU A 129 -0.13 -8.99 11.69
CA LEU A 129 -1.25 -8.93 12.64
C LEU A 129 -1.64 -10.31 13.16
N LYS A 130 -1.67 -11.32 12.29
CA LYS A 130 -1.92 -12.72 12.70
C LYS A 130 -0.84 -13.21 13.67
N GLU A 131 0.43 -12.84 13.45
CA GLU A 131 1.55 -13.16 14.34
C GLU A 131 1.50 -12.37 15.67
N PHE A 132 1.05 -11.11 15.65
CA PHE A 132 0.86 -10.29 16.83
C PHE A 132 -0.21 -10.85 17.79
N GLY A 133 -1.32 -11.37 17.24
CA GLY A 133 -2.31 -12.17 17.92
C GLY A 133 -3.26 -11.43 18.87
N ARG A 134 -3.05 -10.13 19.16
CA ARG A 134 -3.92 -9.33 20.04
C ARG A 134 -5.05 -8.59 19.31
N ILE A 135 -4.95 -8.41 17.99
CA ILE A 135 -5.98 -7.79 17.16
C ILE A 135 -6.54 -8.88 16.24
N LYS A 136 -7.61 -9.52 16.66
CA LYS A 136 -8.33 -10.55 15.91
C LYS A 136 -9.70 -10.06 15.47
N ASP A 137 -10.43 -9.45 16.39
CA ASP A 137 -11.81 -9.01 16.22
C ASP A 137 -11.91 -7.47 16.24
N PHE A 138 -13.07 -6.94 15.85
CA PHE A 138 -13.29 -5.50 15.85
C PHE A 138 -13.21 -4.88 17.24
N THR A 139 -13.59 -5.60 18.28
CA THR A 139 -13.48 -5.18 19.69
C THR A 139 -12.04 -5.01 20.16
N ASP A 140 -11.09 -5.68 19.50
CA ASP A 140 -9.68 -5.57 19.85
C ASP A 140 -9.03 -4.29 19.32
N ILE A 141 -9.74 -3.51 18.49
CA ILE A 141 -9.23 -2.28 17.88
C ILE A 141 -9.39 -1.13 18.88
N CYS A 142 -8.46 -1.00 19.80
CA CYS A 142 -8.39 0.04 20.80
C CYS A 142 -7.00 0.67 20.88
N ASP A 143 -6.87 1.81 21.55
CA ASP A 143 -5.61 2.55 21.71
C ASP A 143 -4.50 1.68 22.31
N GLU A 144 -4.83 0.87 23.31
CA GLU A 144 -3.88 -0.01 23.97
C GLU A 144 -3.27 -1.02 22.98
N ASN A 145 -4.10 -1.71 22.21
CA ASN A 145 -3.64 -2.70 21.24
C ASN A 145 -2.91 -2.07 20.06
N ILE A 146 -3.25 -0.85 19.64
CA ILE A 146 -2.47 -0.12 18.62
C ILE A 146 -1.09 0.27 19.15
N ARG A 147 -0.96 0.69 20.40
CA ARG A 147 0.34 0.94 21.04
C ARG A 147 1.17 -0.35 21.19
N ALA A 148 0.54 -1.43 21.62
CA ALA A 148 1.19 -2.73 21.69
C ALA A 148 1.64 -3.25 20.33
N TYR A 149 0.85 -2.98 19.27
CA TYR A 149 1.23 -3.29 17.89
C TYR A 149 2.42 -2.44 17.40
N ASP A 150 2.53 -1.18 17.81
CA ASP A 150 3.69 -0.32 17.51
C ASP A 150 4.97 -0.93 18.09
N GLU A 151 4.94 -1.36 19.35
CA GLU A 151 6.10 -2.01 20.00
C GLU A 151 6.45 -3.36 19.31
N PHE A 152 5.45 -4.15 18.93
CA PHE A 152 5.67 -5.37 18.14
C PHE A 152 6.31 -5.05 16.79
N ALA A 153 5.78 -4.04 16.08
CA ALA A 153 6.29 -3.61 14.77
C ALA A 153 7.73 -3.07 14.86
N LYS A 154 8.09 -2.34 15.93
CA LYS A 154 9.46 -1.88 16.18
C LYS A 154 10.43 -3.03 16.38
N LYS A 155 10.05 -4.09 17.11
CA LYS A 155 10.87 -5.28 17.29
C LYS A 155 11.04 -6.08 15.99
N ARG A 156 10.00 -6.11 15.14
CA ARG A 156 9.99 -6.84 13.87
C ARG A 156 10.73 -6.11 12.76
N CYS A 157 10.64 -4.80 12.69
CA CYS A 157 11.14 -3.98 11.59
C CYS A 157 12.53 -3.41 11.89
N LYS A 158 13.43 -3.49 10.90
CA LYS A 158 14.81 -2.96 11.04
C LYS A 158 14.89 -1.42 11.00
N CYS A 159 13.83 -0.72 10.61
CA CYS A 159 13.83 0.74 10.48
C CYS A 159 12.45 1.33 10.72
N GLN A 160 12.43 2.55 11.25
CA GLN A 160 11.22 3.29 11.61
C GLN A 160 10.29 3.53 10.40
N SER A 161 10.84 3.73 9.21
CA SER A 161 10.02 3.87 8.00
C SER A 161 9.22 2.61 7.65
N SER A 162 9.70 1.43 8.02
CA SER A 162 8.95 0.18 7.87
C SER A 162 7.82 0.09 8.90
N VAL A 163 8.07 0.45 10.15
CA VAL A 163 7.03 0.56 11.20
C VAL A 163 5.93 1.51 10.74
N TYR A 164 6.31 2.70 10.27
CA TYR A 164 5.37 3.67 9.71
C TYR A 164 4.51 3.07 8.59
N ASN A 165 5.10 2.30 7.66
CA ASN A 165 4.37 1.69 6.55
C ASN A 165 3.39 0.61 7.04
N TYR A 166 3.73 -0.15 8.07
CA TYR A 166 2.84 -1.13 8.70
C TYR A 166 1.60 -0.45 9.25
N HIS A 167 1.79 0.60 10.06
CA HIS A 167 0.69 1.39 10.60
C HIS A 167 -0.11 2.12 9.51
N LYS A 168 0.57 2.68 8.50
CA LYS A 168 -0.10 3.33 7.38
C LYS A 168 -1.08 2.40 6.67
N ILE A 169 -0.70 1.14 6.50
CA ILE A 169 -1.57 0.12 5.88
C ILE A 169 -2.71 -0.26 6.84
N LEU A 170 -2.40 -0.58 8.10
CA LEU A 170 -3.41 -0.94 9.10
C LEU A 170 -4.45 0.18 9.30
N LYS A 171 -3.99 1.42 9.39
CA LYS A 171 -4.84 2.62 9.51
C LYS A 171 -5.91 2.72 8.42
N VAL A 172 -5.62 2.27 7.20
CA VAL A 172 -6.60 2.28 6.10
C VAL A 172 -7.76 1.35 6.40
N PHE A 173 -7.48 0.12 6.86
CA PHE A 173 -8.52 -0.86 7.18
C PHE A 173 -9.30 -0.50 8.45
N VAL A 174 -8.63 0.06 9.46
CA VAL A 174 -9.29 0.58 10.67
C VAL A 174 -10.24 1.74 10.31
N ARG A 175 -9.85 2.64 9.41
CA ARG A 175 -10.74 3.71 8.91
C ARG A 175 -11.94 3.16 8.15
N GLU A 176 -11.77 2.12 7.35
CA GLU A 176 -12.88 1.46 6.65
C GLU A 176 -13.82 0.77 7.63
N ALA A 177 -13.30 0.10 8.65
CA ALA A 177 -14.10 -0.50 9.71
C ALA A 177 -14.90 0.57 10.49
N TYR A 178 -14.28 1.69 10.80
CA TYR A 178 -14.95 2.83 11.43
C TYR A 178 -16.05 3.44 10.54
N ALA A 179 -15.75 3.66 9.27
CA ALA A 179 -16.72 4.18 8.30
C ALA A 179 -17.89 3.21 8.06
N ALA A 180 -17.67 1.91 8.22
CA ALA A 180 -18.70 0.87 8.17
C ALA A 180 -19.45 0.68 9.51
N HIS A 181 -19.14 1.49 10.53
CA HIS A 181 -19.72 1.37 11.89
C HIS A 181 -19.50 0.00 12.56
N LEU A 182 -18.40 -0.68 12.21
CA LEU A 182 -18.00 -1.95 12.84
C LEU A 182 -17.19 -1.74 14.12
N ILE A 183 -16.64 -0.55 14.31
CA ILE A 183 -16.00 -0.08 15.55
C ILE A 183 -16.57 1.28 15.92
N SER A 184 -16.65 1.57 17.21
CA SER A 184 -17.21 2.82 17.74
C SER A 184 -16.26 3.99 17.63
N GLU A 185 -14.96 3.74 17.78
CA GLU A 185 -13.92 4.75 17.79
C GLU A 185 -12.77 4.35 16.86
N ASN A 186 -12.07 5.37 16.34
CA ASN A 186 -10.89 5.13 15.53
C ASN A 186 -9.62 5.49 16.34
N PRO A 187 -8.87 4.51 16.86
CA PRO A 187 -7.69 4.76 17.70
C PRO A 187 -6.59 5.52 16.97
N TYR A 188 -6.61 5.53 15.64
CA TYR A 188 -5.65 6.32 14.86
C TYR A 188 -5.96 7.82 14.79
N GLN A 189 -7.04 8.32 15.39
CA GLN A 189 -7.28 9.77 15.48
C GLN A 189 -6.21 10.44 16.33
N ASN A 190 -5.90 9.84 17.48
CA ASN A 190 -4.96 10.38 18.47
C ASN A 190 -3.56 9.76 18.36
N PHE A 191 -3.37 8.72 17.56
CA PHE A 191 -2.09 8.06 17.40
C PHE A 191 -1.23 8.76 16.34
N LYS A 192 -0.17 9.46 16.79
CA LYS A 192 0.81 10.11 15.90
C LYS A 192 1.78 9.10 15.33
N LEU A 193 1.75 8.94 14.01
CA LEU A 193 2.68 8.06 13.29
C LEU A 193 4.02 8.77 13.04
N ASP A 194 5.08 8.28 13.67
CA ASP A 194 6.44 8.75 13.39
C ASP A 194 6.99 8.09 12.11
N ARG A 195 7.40 8.92 11.15
CA ARG A 195 8.04 8.49 9.90
C ARG A 195 9.52 8.13 10.08
N GLY A 196 10.11 8.56 11.17
CA GLY A 196 11.54 8.55 11.35
C GLY A 196 12.28 9.59 10.50
N LYS A 197 13.56 9.71 10.73
CA LYS A 197 14.42 10.66 9.99
C LYS A 197 14.54 10.25 8.52
N ARG A 198 14.46 11.21 7.62
CA ARG A 198 14.70 10.99 6.20
C ARG A 198 16.18 10.69 5.96
N VAL A 199 16.47 9.51 5.45
CA VAL A 199 17.83 9.13 5.04
C VAL A 199 18.15 9.79 3.69
N ALA A 200 19.35 10.38 3.59
CA ALA A 200 19.84 10.94 2.34
C ALA A 200 19.91 9.87 1.25
N ARG A 201 19.46 10.21 0.05
CA ARG A 201 19.51 9.28 -1.09
C ARG A 201 20.96 9.10 -1.53
N LYS A 202 21.36 7.83 -1.76
CA LYS A 202 22.68 7.52 -2.29
C LYS A 202 22.67 7.71 -3.80
N PHE A 203 23.73 8.34 -4.31
CA PHE A 203 24.00 8.51 -5.74
C PHE A 203 25.50 8.36 -5.97
N LEU A 204 25.92 8.12 -7.20
CA LEU A 204 27.33 8.06 -7.58
C LEU A 204 27.87 9.46 -7.84
N THR A 205 29.08 9.73 -7.35
CA THR A 205 29.85 10.93 -7.74
C THR A 205 30.34 10.75 -9.19
N LYS A 206 30.90 11.83 -9.77
CA LYS A 206 31.46 11.79 -11.12
C LYS A 206 32.61 10.77 -11.20
N GLU A 207 33.46 10.73 -10.18
CA GLU A 207 34.62 9.82 -10.10
C GLU A 207 34.15 8.35 -9.99
N GLU A 208 33.13 8.07 -9.16
CA GLU A 208 32.56 6.72 -9.05
C GLU A 208 31.88 6.28 -10.34
N LEU A 209 31.20 7.21 -11.03
CA LEU A 209 30.57 6.93 -12.32
C LEU A 209 31.65 6.63 -13.39
N THR A 210 32.72 7.42 -13.44
CA THR A 210 33.86 7.19 -14.34
C THR A 210 34.53 5.84 -14.08
N LYS A 211 34.78 5.47 -12.81
CA LYS A 211 35.29 4.15 -12.45
C LYS A 211 34.45 3.03 -13.04
N LEU A 212 33.10 3.17 -12.92
CA LEU A 212 32.16 2.18 -13.44
C LEU A 212 32.20 2.10 -14.98
N GLU A 213 32.40 3.22 -15.68
CA GLU A 213 32.49 3.30 -17.14
C GLU A 213 33.76 2.68 -17.66
N THR A 214 34.88 2.94 -17.01
CA THR A 214 36.20 2.56 -17.50
C THR A 214 36.68 1.20 -17.03
N LYS A 215 36.05 0.61 -16.01
CA LYS A 215 36.44 -0.69 -15.46
C LYS A 215 36.27 -1.77 -16.51
N GLN A 216 37.36 -2.47 -16.83
CA GLN A 216 37.30 -3.64 -17.68
C GLN A 216 36.61 -4.80 -16.95
N ILE A 217 35.62 -5.40 -17.59
CA ILE A 217 34.79 -6.48 -17.03
C ILE A 217 34.70 -7.58 -18.08
N ASP A 218 35.33 -8.70 -17.81
CA ASP A 218 35.37 -9.85 -18.74
C ASP A 218 34.08 -10.69 -18.61
N ASP A 219 33.42 -10.68 -17.42
CA ASP A 219 32.17 -11.37 -17.21
C ASP A 219 31.04 -10.71 -18.02
N MET A 220 30.48 -11.45 -18.96
CA MET A 220 29.39 -10.98 -19.83
C MET A 220 28.15 -10.55 -19.09
N CYS A 221 27.80 -11.22 -17.97
CA CYS A 221 26.60 -10.91 -17.20
C CYS A 221 26.78 -9.59 -16.43
N LEU A 222 27.95 -9.41 -15.81
CA LEU A 222 28.27 -8.16 -15.11
C LEU A 222 28.39 -7.00 -16.10
N ASN A 223 28.98 -7.23 -17.29
CA ASN A 223 29.09 -6.22 -18.33
C ASN A 223 27.71 -5.74 -18.81
N ARG A 224 26.76 -6.66 -19.05
CA ARG A 224 25.37 -6.33 -19.39
C ARG A 224 24.70 -5.53 -18.30
N VAL A 225 24.86 -5.93 -17.02
CA VAL A 225 24.30 -5.23 -15.88
C VAL A 225 24.88 -3.83 -15.72
N ARG A 226 26.19 -3.66 -15.94
CA ARG A 226 26.84 -2.36 -15.98
C ARG A 226 26.21 -1.46 -17.03
N ASP A 227 26.08 -1.95 -18.25
CA ASP A 227 25.55 -1.16 -19.35
C ASP A 227 24.10 -0.75 -19.13
N LEU A 228 23.26 -1.65 -18.60
CA LEU A 228 21.88 -1.31 -18.15
C LEU A 228 21.87 -0.26 -17.04
N PHE A 229 22.82 -0.34 -16.11
CA PHE A 229 22.92 0.63 -15.02
C PHE A 229 23.38 2.00 -15.52
N LEU A 230 24.39 2.04 -16.40
CA LEU A 230 24.85 3.27 -17.05
C LEU A 230 23.74 3.88 -17.91
N PHE A 231 23.00 3.06 -18.65
CA PHE A 231 21.82 3.52 -19.40
C PHE A 231 20.84 4.24 -18.48
N CYS A 232 20.51 3.67 -17.31
CA CYS A 232 19.66 4.33 -16.33
C CYS A 232 20.30 5.57 -15.68
N CYS A 233 21.63 5.60 -15.51
CA CYS A 233 22.35 6.77 -15.02
C CYS A 233 22.26 7.95 -15.99
N TYR A 234 22.20 7.69 -17.29
CA TYR A 234 22.18 8.73 -18.32
C TYR A 234 20.76 9.08 -18.83
N THR A 235 19.78 8.24 -18.55
CA THR A 235 18.37 8.50 -18.95
C THR A 235 17.46 8.85 -17.77
N GLY A 236 17.86 8.49 -16.54
CA GLY A 236 17.01 8.65 -15.36
C GLY A 236 15.84 7.66 -15.28
N LEU A 237 15.73 6.70 -16.19
CA LEU A 237 14.67 5.69 -16.19
C LEU A 237 14.71 4.84 -14.91
N ALA A 238 13.55 4.53 -14.36
CA ALA A 238 13.45 3.51 -13.33
C ALA A 238 13.42 2.12 -13.99
N TYR A 239 13.73 1.09 -13.20
CA TYR A 239 13.75 -0.27 -13.72
C TYR A 239 12.44 -0.69 -14.41
N ALA A 240 11.28 -0.27 -13.90
CA ALA A 240 10.00 -0.63 -14.52
C ALA A 240 9.87 -0.05 -15.94
N ASP A 241 10.31 1.18 -16.13
CA ASP A 241 10.28 1.84 -17.44
C ASP A 241 11.40 1.32 -18.35
N LEU A 242 12.59 0.99 -17.79
CA LEU A 242 13.66 0.31 -18.52
C LEU A 242 13.20 -1.06 -19.07
N ALA A 243 12.37 -1.79 -18.30
CA ALA A 243 11.95 -3.14 -18.67
C ALA A 243 11.05 -3.19 -19.90
N ILE A 244 10.35 -2.09 -20.20
CA ILE A 244 9.49 -1.96 -21.38
C ILE A 244 10.07 -1.02 -22.44
N PHE A 245 11.27 -0.48 -22.19
CA PHE A 245 11.89 0.47 -23.10
C PHE A 245 12.00 -0.09 -24.52
N ASN A 246 11.51 0.68 -25.50
CA ASN A 246 11.59 0.35 -26.91
C ASN A 246 12.15 1.55 -27.68
N PHE A 247 13.26 1.36 -28.38
CA PHE A 247 13.88 2.42 -29.18
C PHE A 247 12.99 2.89 -30.35
N LYS A 248 12.06 2.06 -30.82
CA LYS A 248 11.13 2.44 -31.90
C LYS A 248 10.24 3.64 -31.55
N ASP A 249 10.07 3.89 -30.24
CA ASP A 249 9.27 5.02 -29.73
C ASP A 249 10.09 6.31 -29.67
N ALA A 250 11.39 6.26 -30.04
CA ALA A 250 12.27 7.42 -30.08
C ALA A 250 12.04 8.22 -31.37
N ILE A 251 11.88 9.53 -31.21
CA ILE A 251 11.65 10.47 -32.33
C ILE A 251 12.92 11.29 -32.53
N MET A 252 13.41 11.40 -33.77
CA MET A 252 14.49 12.29 -34.12
C MET A 252 13.99 13.73 -34.19
N THR A 253 14.58 14.61 -33.39
CA THR A 253 14.24 16.03 -33.34
C THR A 253 15.53 16.83 -33.17
N ASP A 254 15.78 17.80 -34.02
CA ASP A 254 16.97 18.67 -33.98
C ASP A 254 18.30 17.88 -33.89
N GLY A 255 18.44 16.80 -34.65
CA GLY A 255 19.65 15.97 -34.66
C GLY A 255 19.84 15.05 -33.47
N MET A 256 18.88 14.99 -32.55
CA MET A 256 18.91 14.13 -31.36
C MET A 256 17.71 13.21 -31.26
N TYR A 257 17.91 11.97 -30.85
CA TYR A 257 16.81 11.09 -30.48
C TYR A 257 16.21 11.48 -29.15
N ARG A 258 14.91 11.62 -29.10
CA ARG A 258 14.13 11.95 -27.89
C ARG A 258 13.04 10.91 -27.66
N ILE A 259 12.84 10.56 -26.38
CA ILE A 259 11.76 9.68 -25.95
C ILE A 259 10.77 10.51 -25.15
N ARG A 260 9.52 10.40 -25.55
CA ARG A 260 8.38 10.92 -24.79
C ARG A 260 7.44 9.77 -24.51
N ASP A 261 7.31 9.43 -23.24
CA ASP A 261 6.53 8.29 -22.81
C ASP A 261 5.97 8.55 -21.40
N GLU A 262 5.19 7.63 -20.85
CA GLU A 262 4.58 7.73 -19.53
C GLU A 262 5.18 6.72 -18.56
N ARG A 263 5.27 7.13 -17.30
CA ARG A 263 5.74 6.27 -16.22
C ARG A 263 4.74 5.16 -15.94
N ILE A 264 5.14 3.90 -16.03
CA ILE A 264 4.27 2.73 -15.71
C ILE A 264 3.61 2.87 -14.33
N LYS A 265 4.34 3.39 -13.35
CA LYS A 265 3.85 3.45 -11.98
C LYS A 265 2.83 4.56 -11.73
N THR A 266 2.88 5.65 -12.47
CA THR A 266 2.13 6.89 -12.13
C THR A 266 1.37 7.47 -13.29
N GLY A 267 1.53 6.96 -14.53
CA GLY A 267 0.98 7.57 -15.75
C GLY A 267 1.50 9.00 -16.02
N THR A 268 2.59 9.41 -15.34
CA THR A 268 3.11 10.76 -15.51
C THR A 268 4.03 10.81 -16.72
N PRO A 269 3.85 11.75 -17.66
CA PRO A 269 4.71 11.88 -18.81
C PRO A 269 6.15 12.26 -18.43
N TYR A 270 7.11 11.72 -19.17
CA TYR A 270 8.51 12.09 -19.08
C TYR A 270 9.11 12.30 -20.46
N ASN A 271 10.14 13.14 -20.54
CA ASN A 271 10.88 13.43 -21.78
C ASN A 271 12.36 13.28 -21.53
N ILE A 272 13.03 12.51 -22.38
CA ILE A 272 14.47 12.24 -22.27
C ILE A 272 15.10 12.41 -23.64
N SER A 273 16.22 13.15 -23.70
CA SER A 273 17.08 13.17 -24.89
C SER A 273 18.15 12.08 -24.73
N LEU A 274 18.39 11.30 -25.77
CA LEU A 274 19.37 10.22 -25.76
C LEU A 274 20.74 10.78 -26.11
N MET A 275 21.62 10.85 -25.11
CA MET A 275 23.01 11.27 -25.26
C MET A 275 23.84 10.19 -26.02
N ASP A 276 24.97 10.56 -26.62
CA ASP A 276 25.84 9.63 -27.35
C ASP A 276 26.23 8.39 -26.54
N LYS A 277 26.49 8.54 -25.25
CA LYS A 277 26.77 7.40 -24.35
C LYS A 277 25.63 6.39 -24.31
N VAL A 278 24.40 6.87 -24.32
CA VAL A 278 23.18 6.03 -24.34
C VAL A 278 23.04 5.37 -25.73
N MET A 279 23.26 6.13 -26.78
CA MET A 279 23.22 5.62 -28.16
C MET A 279 24.29 4.53 -28.41
N ASN A 280 25.49 4.68 -27.83
CA ASN A 280 26.53 3.65 -27.93
C ASN A 280 26.14 2.34 -27.24
N ILE A 281 25.47 2.44 -26.07
CA ILE A 281 24.90 1.25 -25.39
C ILE A 281 23.83 0.62 -26.27
N LEU A 282 22.89 1.42 -26.82
CA LEU A 282 21.85 0.90 -27.70
C LEU A 282 22.39 0.21 -28.93
N LYS A 283 23.39 0.81 -29.62
CA LYS A 283 24.04 0.21 -30.77
C LYS A 283 24.70 -1.12 -30.43
N LYS A 284 25.39 -1.21 -29.25
CA LYS A 284 26.03 -2.45 -28.77
C LYS A 284 25.04 -3.62 -28.65
N TYR A 285 23.79 -3.33 -28.35
CA TYR A 285 22.71 -4.32 -28.18
C TYR A 285 21.68 -4.29 -29.32
N GLU A 286 22.06 -3.80 -30.49
CA GLU A 286 21.19 -3.74 -31.68
C GLU A 286 19.81 -3.11 -31.35
N PHE A 287 19.84 -2.04 -30.54
CA PHE A 287 18.66 -1.30 -30.05
C PHE A 287 17.68 -2.12 -29.20
N LYS A 288 18.08 -3.31 -28.74
CA LYS A 288 17.30 -4.17 -27.88
C LYS A 288 18.03 -4.44 -26.57
N LEU A 289 17.70 -3.73 -25.52
CA LEU A 289 18.37 -3.85 -24.23
C LEU A 289 18.20 -5.25 -23.61
N PRO A 290 19.27 -5.87 -23.08
CA PRO A 290 19.24 -7.22 -22.50
C PRO A 290 18.71 -7.20 -21.06
N VAL A 291 17.45 -6.80 -20.87
CA VAL A 291 16.84 -6.64 -19.55
C VAL A 291 16.65 -7.99 -18.86
N ILE A 292 17.01 -8.05 -17.58
CA ILE A 292 16.83 -9.22 -16.70
C ILE A 292 15.89 -8.84 -15.55
N SER A 293 15.36 -9.82 -14.80
CA SER A 293 14.45 -9.54 -13.70
C SER A 293 15.04 -8.57 -12.65
N ASN A 294 14.22 -7.69 -12.07
CA ASN A 294 14.66 -6.68 -11.10
C ASN A 294 15.43 -7.28 -9.91
N GLN A 295 15.04 -8.48 -9.48
CA GLN A 295 15.72 -9.17 -8.38
C GLN A 295 17.14 -9.57 -8.78
N LYS A 296 17.31 -10.21 -9.94
CA LYS A 296 18.64 -10.58 -10.49
C LYS A 296 19.48 -9.33 -10.75
N TYR A 297 18.88 -8.31 -11.40
CA TYR A 297 19.55 -7.04 -11.67
C TYR A 297 20.12 -6.41 -10.39
N ASN A 298 19.33 -6.26 -9.33
CA ASN A 298 19.81 -5.70 -8.06
C ASN A 298 20.81 -6.62 -7.34
N SER A 299 20.78 -7.92 -7.56
CA SER A 299 21.79 -8.85 -7.01
C SER A 299 23.14 -8.65 -7.72
N TYR A 300 23.16 -8.61 -9.04
CA TYR A 300 24.37 -8.33 -9.82
C TYR A 300 24.92 -6.92 -9.59
N LEU A 301 24.07 -5.91 -9.38
CA LEU A 301 24.52 -4.56 -9.04
C LEU A 301 25.33 -4.50 -7.74
N LYS A 302 25.06 -5.37 -6.78
CA LYS A 302 25.87 -5.45 -5.55
C LYS A 302 27.29 -6.00 -5.86
N ILE A 303 27.35 -7.03 -6.70
CA ILE A 303 28.62 -7.63 -7.15
C ILE A 303 29.41 -6.60 -7.95
N LEU A 304 28.76 -5.94 -8.90
CA LEU A 304 29.36 -4.88 -9.71
C LEU A 304 29.92 -3.73 -8.85
N GLY A 305 29.18 -3.31 -7.82
CA GLY A 305 29.65 -2.27 -6.90
C GLY A 305 30.92 -2.68 -6.15
N ALA A 306 30.99 -3.92 -5.69
CA ALA A 306 32.18 -4.47 -5.04
C ALA A 306 33.35 -4.58 -6.03
N PHE A 307 33.11 -5.08 -7.24
CA PHE A 307 34.13 -5.22 -8.30
C PHE A 307 34.72 -3.87 -8.73
N CYS A 308 33.93 -2.81 -8.76
CA CYS A 308 34.35 -1.45 -9.05
C CYS A 308 34.83 -0.65 -7.83
N GLU A 309 34.98 -1.30 -6.67
CA GLU A 309 35.42 -0.67 -5.41
C GLU A 309 34.54 0.52 -4.98
N ILE A 310 33.25 0.45 -5.30
CA ILE A 310 32.26 1.46 -4.92
C ILE A 310 31.67 1.08 -3.56
N LYS A 311 32.00 1.84 -2.51
CA LYS A 311 31.51 1.57 -1.12
C LYS A 311 29.99 1.68 -0.97
N LYS A 312 29.32 2.33 -1.91
CA LYS A 312 27.85 2.50 -1.90
C LYS A 312 27.17 1.24 -2.44
N LYS A 313 26.13 0.78 -1.76
CA LYS A 313 25.31 -0.33 -2.28
C LYS A 313 24.56 0.13 -3.54
N LEU A 314 24.94 -0.40 -4.69
CA LEU A 314 24.27 -0.13 -5.96
C LEU A 314 22.87 -0.79 -5.98
N THR A 315 21.91 -0.07 -6.50
CA THR A 315 20.55 -0.53 -6.77
C THR A 315 20.01 0.21 -7.99
N SER A 316 18.96 -0.30 -8.64
CA SER A 316 18.32 0.38 -9.77
C SER A 316 17.93 1.84 -9.46
N HIS A 317 17.57 2.15 -8.22
CA HIS A 317 17.24 3.51 -7.82
C HIS A 317 18.47 4.44 -7.69
N VAL A 318 19.65 3.88 -7.38
CA VAL A 318 20.89 4.68 -7.31
C VAL A 318 21.23 5.25 -8.70
N ALA A 319 21.01 4.51 -9.79
CA ALA A 319 21.17 5.03 -11.15
C ALA A 319 20.32 6.29 -11.39
N ARG A 320 19.05 6.21 -11.09
CA ARG A 320 18.11 7.35 -11.22
C ARG A 320 18.49 8.54 -10.32
N HIS A 321 18.98 8.27 -9.11
CA HIS A 321 19.47 9.32 -8.22
C HIS A 321 20.76 9.95 -8.76
N THR A 322 21.63 9.16 -9.38
CA THR A 322 22.83 9.62 -10.06
C THR A 322 22.50 10.52 -11.25
N PHE A 323 21.52 10.13 -12.08
CA PHE A 323 21.01 11.00 -13.14
C PHE A 323 20.59 12.37 -12.57
N ALA A 324 19.72 12.37 -11.57
CA ALA A 324 19.18 13.60 -11.02
C ALA A 324 20.25 14.51 -10.42
N THR A 325 21.21 13.92 -9.69
CA THR A 325 22.19 14.71 -8.91
C THR A 325 23.47 14.96 -9.71
N THR A 326 24.11 13.89 -10.23
CA THR A 326 25.45 13.98 -10.83
C THR A 326 25.39 14.39 -12.29
N ILE A 327 24.37 13.92 -13.03
CA ILE A 327 24.25 14.21 -14.47
C ILE A 327 23.46 15.51 -14.70
N ALA A 328 22.30 15.69 -14.07
CA ALA A 328 21.45 16.84 -14.38
C ALA A 328 21.75 18.04 -13.48
N LEU A 329 21.58 17.92 -12.16
CA LEU A 329 21.70 19.04 -11.23
C LEU A 329 23.13 19.65 -11.18
N ALA A 330 24.14 18.78 -11.17
CA ALA A 330 25.54 19.22 -11.16
C ALA A 330 25.96 19.97 -12.45
N ASN A 331 25.24 19.75 -13.56
CA ASN A 331 25.43 20.45 -14.83
C ASN A 331 24.41 21.59 -15.04
N GLY A 332 23.82 22.13 -13.98
CA GLY A 332 23.02 23.35 -14.03
C GLY A 332 21.57 23.17 -14.46
N VAL A 333 21.08 21.92 -14.67
CA VAL A 333 19.67 21.71 -14.99
C VAL A 333 18.80 22.08 -13.80
N ARG A 334 17.79 22.91 -14.01
CA ARG A 334 16.86 23.35 -12.96
C ARG A 334 16.06 22.18 -12.42
N ILE A 335 15.72 22.23 -11.14
CA ILE A 335 15.05 21.14 -10.44
C ILE A 335 13.66 20.83 -11.00
N GLU A 336 12.94 21.86 -11.48
CA GLU A 336 11.64 21.72 -12.12
C GLU A 336 11.74 20.93 -13.43
N VAL A 337 12.81 21.19 -14.20
CA VAL A 337 13.11 20.46 -15.45
C VAL A 337 13.46 19.00 -15.13
N ILE A 338 14.33 18.78 -14.13
CA ILE A 338 14.65 17.42 -13.65
C ILE A 338 13.38 16.67 -13.20
N SER A 339 12.48 17.36 -12.51
CA SER A 339 11.20 16.78 -12.10
C SER A 339 10.38 16.28 -13.28
N LYS A 340 10.31 17.06 -14.36
CA LYS A 340 9.63 16.67 -15.61
C LYS A 340 10.37 15.56 -16.33
N MET A 341 11.70 15.65 -16.46
CA MET A 341 12.52 14.58 -17.06
C MET A 341 12.32 13.24 -16.34
N LEU A 342 12.18 13.28 -15.02
CA LEU A 342 11.96 12.09 -14.21
C LEU A 342 10.49 11.66 -14.16
N GLY A 343 9.52 12.42 -14.65
CA GLY A 343 8.10 12.13 -14.52
C GLY A 343 7.66 12.06 -13.04
N HIS A 344 8.04 13.03 -12.23
CA HIS A 344 7.56 13.15 -10.86
C HIS A 344 6.29 13.97 -10.80
N THR A 345 5.24 13.45 -10.18
CA THR A 345 3.97 14.15 -9.95
C THR A 345 4.10 15.31 -8.95
N ASN A 346 5.11 15.26 -8.06
CA ASN A 346 5.32 16.27 -7.03
C ASN A 346 6.81 16.67 -6.99
N LEU A 347 7.05 17.96 -7.08
CA LEU A 347 8.39 18.58 -7.01
C LEU A 347 9.14 18.21 -5.71
N THR A 348 8.41 18.04 -4.59
CA THR A 348 8.98 17.62 -3.29
C THR A 348 9.78 16.31 -3.41
N THR A 349 9.41 15.43 -4.35
CA THR A 349 10.15 14.19 -4.62
C THR A 349 11.52 14.49 -5.24
N THR A 350 11.61 15.53 -6.07
CA THR A 350 12.85 15.97 -6.73
C THR A 350 13.71 16.81 -5.79
N GLN A 351 13.11 17.60 -4.90
CA GLN A 351 13.82 18.38 -3.88
C GLN A 351 14.70 17.54 -2.94
N LEU A 352 14.45 16.22 -2.87
CA LEU A 352 15.35 15.29 -2.16
C LEU A 352 16.77 15.25 -2.76
N TYR A 353 16.93 15.66 -4.01
CA TYR A 353 18.22 15.75 -4.71
C TYR A 353 18.87 17.13 -4.56
N ALA A 354 18.10 18.16 -4.23
CA ALA A 354 18.51 19.54 -4.15
C ALA A 354 19.25 19.90 -2.84
N LYS A 355 20.05 18.96 -2.29
CA LYS A 355 21.05 19.39 -1.31
C LYS A 355 22.11 20.20 -2.03
N VAL A 356 21.89 21.52 -2.02
CA VAL A 356 22.87 22.48 -2.53
C VAL A 356 24.17 22.24 -1.77
N THR A 357 25.21 21.82 -2.46
CA THR A 357 26.54 21.74 -1.87
C THR A 357 27.03 23.16 -1.66
N PRO A 358 27.85 23.44 -0.62
CA PRO A 358 28.44 24.78 -0.44
C PRO A 358 29.12 25.30 -1.70
N LYS A 359 29.82 24.43 -2.43
CA LYS A 359 30.45 24.75 -3.71
C LYS A 359 29.45 25.28 -4.72
N LYS A 360 28.33 24.59 -4.94
CA LYS A 360 27.30 25.03 -5.89
C LYS A 360 26.67 26.36 -5.48
N LEU A 361 26.50 26.58 -4.17
CA LEU A 361 26.00 27.86 -3.65
C LEU A 361 26.94 28.99 -4.03
N PHE A 362 28.24 28.81 -3.83
CA PHE A 362 29.25 29.85 -4.20
C PHE A 362 29.32 30.03 -5.71
N ASP A 363 29.33 28.95 -6.50
CA ASP A 363 29.32 29.02 -7.97
C ASP A 363 28.11 29.84 -8.49
N ASP A 364 26.92 29.58 -7.95
CA ASP A 364 25.71 30.30 -8.34
C ASP A 364 25.71 31.76 -7.83
N MET A 365 26.28 32.03 -6.66
CA MET A 365 26.50 33.41 -6.16
C MET A 365 27.47 34.18 -7.04
N ASP A 366 28.56 33.58 -7.49
CA ASP A 366 29.52 34.22 -8.41
C ASP A 366 28.86 34.55 -9.75
N ILE A 367 28.00 33.67 -10.28
CA ILE A 367 27.22 33.97 -11.49
C ILE A 367 26.28 35.16 -11.24
N PHE A 368 25.58 35.16 -10.10
CA PHE A 368 24.68 36.24 -9.73
C PHE A 368 25.43 37.59 -9.61
N ILE A 369 26.58 37.61 -8.91
CA ILE A 369 27.41 38.84 -8.74
C ILE A 369 27.85 39.34 -10.12
N LYS A 370 28.34 38.46 -11.02
CA LYS A 370 28.75 38.87 -12.37
C LYS A 370 27.57 39.44 -13.18
N ALA A 371 26.39 38.81 -13.08
CA ALA A 371 25.21 39.25 -13.82
C ALA A 371 24.63 40.58 -13.30
N THR A 372 24.95 40.97 -12.06
CA THR A 372 24.47 42.21 -11.42
C THR A 372 25.52 43.28 -11.33
N SER A 373 26.78 42.98 -11.65
CA SER A 373 27.89 43.97 -11.59
C SER A 373 27.71 45.16 -12.52
N ASP A 374 26.93 45.04 -13.60
CA ASP A 374 26.59 46.12 -14.53
C ASP A 374 25.34 46.90 -14.15
N MET A 375 24.67 46.52 -13.05
CA MET A 375 23.56 47.29 -12.50
C MET A 375 24.08 48.47 -11.72
N THR A 376 24.19 49.63 -12.40
CA THR A 376 24.51 50.90 -11.76
C THR A 376 23.36 51.32 -10.85
N LEU A 377 23.61 51.39 -9.53
CA LEU A 377 22.68 52.04 -8.61
C LEU A 377 22.62 53.52 -9.01
N VAL A 378 21.51 53.96 -9.59
CA VAL A 378 21.17 55.37 -9.70
C VAL A 378 20.73 55.81 -8.30
N LEU A 379 21.66 56.39 -7.55
CA LEU A 379 21.40 57.07 -6.28
C LEU A 379 20.76 58.43 -6.52
#